data_e2d024a9703184a57ee458141e0238b7
#
_entry.id   e2d024a9703184a57ee458141e0238b7
#
_cell.length_a   1.000
_cell.length_b   1.000
_cell.length_c   1.000
_cell.angle_alpha   90.00
_cell.angle_beta   90.00
_cell.angle_gamma   90.00
#
_symmetry.space_group_name_H-M   'P 1'
#
loop_
_entity.id
_entity.type
_entity.pdbx_description
1 polymer ?
#
loop_
_entity_poly.entity_id
_entity_poly.type
_entity_poly.pdbx_seq_one_letter_code
_entity_poly.pdbx_strand_id
1 'polypeptide(L)'
;MNESIQKAHQVGKWDWPDIVGPTLDEYSAHVQRLQTSSADLERHGSDIYLALACGSAEEEALRTLERSHFPMLEAQLSRSGFDESARKDVFQQVLLHLCAGPSPRILTYAGRASLASWLGVATMRFALQMASKSKQNCSVPPDVTIDSLVCGDSSPEVRVAIENARPQFQSALSSALDALPERDRTLLRLCFVDGLTIDRIGSMYGVHRATAARWLANIREGILKHVQTIMMRDFGLRASEFESLIFLVRSELQLSLKRVLGAA
;
A
#
# COMPACT_ATOMS: atom_id res chain seq x y z
N MET A 1 -8.46 -16.48 23.67
CA MET A 1 -8.83 -16.22 22.27
C MET A 1 -10.33 -15.92 22.12
N ASN A 2 -11.27 -16.74 22.61
CA ASN A 2 -12.71 -16.42 22.52
C ASN A 2 -13.10 -15.11 23.23
N GLU A 3 -12.53 -14.81 24.38
CA GLU A 3 -12.82 -13.60 25.14
C GLU A 3 -12.33 -12.33 24.39
N SER A 4 -11.12 -12.39 23.80
CA SER A 4 -10.60 -11.29 22.97
C SER A 4 -11.44 -11.04 21.73
N ILE A 5 -11.97 -12.09 21.10
CA ILE A 5 -12.86 -11.98 19.94
C ILE A 5 -14.19 -11.33 20.34
N GLN A 6 -14.80 -11.77 21.46
CA GLN A 6 -16.05 -11.19 21.95
C GLN A 6 -15.89 -9.71 22.28
N LYS A 7 -14.80 -9.38 22.99
CA LYS A 7 -14.48 -7.98 23.35
C LYS A 7 -14.28 -7.11 22.09
N ALA A 8 -13.49 -7.59 21.12
CA ALA A 8 -13.25 -6.87 19.88
C ALA A 8 -14.53 -6.66 19.06
N HIS A 9 -15.38 -7.68 18.96
CA HIS A 9 -16.69 -7.55 18.32
C HIS A 9 -17.58 -6.53 19.03
N GLN A 10 -17.61 -6.55 20.38
CA GLN A 10 -18.40 -5.60 21.15
C GLN A 10 -17.91 -4.16 20.98
N VAL A 11 -16.58 -3.95 20.94
CA VAL A 11 -15.97 -2.66 20.64
C VAL A 11 -16.36 -2.20 19.22
N GLY A 12 -16.28 -3.08 18.23
CA GLY A 12 -16.70 -2.75 16.86
C GLY A 12 -18.14 -2.33 16.77
N LYS A 13 -19.04 -3.00 17.49
CA LYS A 13 -20.45 -2.63 17.56
C LYS A 13 -20.69 -1.29 18.26
N TRP A 14 -19.84 -0.94 19.21
CA TRP A 14 -19.90 0.36 19.90
C TRP A 14 -19.34 1.49 19.04
N ASP A 15 -18.23 1.28 18.37
CA ASP A 15 -17.59 2.29 17.53
C ASP A 15 -18.39 2.61 16.25
N TRP A 16 -19.16 1.62 15.77
CA TRP A 16 -19.95 1.71 14.54
C TRP A 16 -21.45 1.45 14.81
N PRO A 17 -22.14 2.32 15.57
CA PRO A 17 -23.52 2.06 16.02
C PRO A 17 -24.55 2.09 14.89
N ASP A 18 -24.25 2.79 13.79
CA ASP A 18 -25.18 3.00 12.68
C ASP A 18 -25.21 1.82 11.69
N ILE A 19 -24.29 0.87 11.80
CA ILE A 19 -24.22 -0.31 10.92
C ILE A 19 -24.78 -1.55 11.60
N VAL A 20 -25.47 -2.39 10.85
CA VAL A 20 -25.97 -3.67 11.36
C VAL A 20 -24.81 -4.58 11.72
N GLY A 21 -23.82 -4.63 10.85
CA GLY A 21 -22.55 -5.32 11.02
C GLY A 21 -22.65 -6.84 11.13
N PRO A 22 -21.52 -7.54 11.30
CA PRO A 22 -21.48 -8.99 11.39
C PRO A 22 -22.01 -9.48 12.74
N THR A 23 -22.60 -10.69 12.74
CA THR A 23 -22.86 -11.44 13.95
C THR A 23 -21.56 -11.88 14.62
N LEU A 24 -21.60 -12.23 15.91
CA LEU A 24 -20.43 -12.73 16.63
C LEU A 24 -19.82 -13.99 15.96
N ASP A 25 -20.67 -14.86 15.44
CA ASP A 25 -20.24 -16.09 14.78
C ASP A 25 -19.51 -15.79 13.46
N GLU A 26 -20.06 -14.90 12.63
CA GLU A 26 -19.41 -14.45 11.39
C GLU A 26 -18.07 -13.75 11.67
N TYR A 27 -18.05 -12.88 12.66
CA TYR A 27 -16.83 -12.19 13.08
C TYR A 27 -15.78 -13.17 13.58
N SER A 28 -16.16 -14.14 14.42
CA SER A 28 -15.28 -15.18 14.95
C SER A 28 -14.72 -16.06 13.83
N ALA A 29 -15.56 -16.51 12.91
CA ALA A 29 -15.16 -17.32 11.77
C ALA A 29 -14.16 -16.56 10.87
N HIS A 30 -14.40 -15.27 10.64
CA HIS A 30 -13.51 -14.42 9.85
C HIS A 30 -12.13 -14.26 10.49
N VAL A 31 -12.09 -13.92 11.78
CA VAL A 31 -10.86 -13.76 12.57
C VAL A 31 -10.03 -15.05 12.59
N GLN A 32 -10.71 -16.19 12.77
CA GLN A 32 -10.04 -17.51 12.78
C GLN A 32 -9.49 -17.86 11.40
N ARG A 33 -10.25 -17.60 10.33
CA ARG A 33 -9.81 -17.82 8.94
C ARG A 33 -8.55 -17.03 8.60
N LEU A 34 -8.46 -15.79 9.07
CA LEU A 34 -7.32 -14.91 8.80
C LEU A 34 -6.18 -15.07 9.81
N GLN A 35 -6.36 -15.94 10.84
CA GLN A 35 -5.39 -16.18 11.90
C GLN A 35 -4.92 -14.90 12.60
N THR A 36 -5.86 -13.95 12.82
CA THR A 36 -5.56 -12.68 13.47
C THR A 36 -5.10 -12.91 14.91
N SER A 37 -4.00 -12.27 15.32
CA SER A 37 -3.47 -12.40 16.66
C SER A 37 -4.36 -11.66 17.69
N SER A 38 -4.28 -12.06 18.96
CA SER A 38 -5.00 -11.36 20.03
C SER A 38 -4.56 -9.90 20.16
N ALA A 39 -3.28 -9.60 19.95
CA ALA A 39 -2.76 -8.24 19.97
C ALA A 39 -3.31 -7.38 18.82
N ASP A 40 -3.48 -7.96 17.62
CA ASP A 40 -4.08 -7.25 16.48
C ASP A 40 -5.59 -7.02 16.70
N LEU A 41 -6.28 -7.98 17.30
CA LEU A 41 -7.70 -7.83 17.67
C LEU A 41 -7.92 -6.70 18.69
N GLU A 42 -7.05 -6.57 19.68
CA GLU A 42 -7.14 -5.50 20.67
C GLU A 42 -6.96 -4.12 20.04
N ARG A 43 -6.12 -4.00 19.01
CA ARG A 43 -5.83 -2.73 18.35
C ARG A 43 -6.79 -2.40 17.21
N HIS A 44 -7.17 -3.41 16.43
CA HIS A 44 -7.85 -3.22 15.14
C HIS A 44 -9.14 -4.05 15.02
N GLY A 45 -9.66 -4.57 16.12
CA GLY A 45 -10.89 -5.37 16.10
C GLY A 45 -12.10 -4.59 15.58
N SER A 46 -12.20 -3.31 15.92
CA SER A 46 -13.24 -2.40 15.40
C SER A 46 -13.11 -2.19 13.88
N ASP A 47 -11.90 -2.06 13.36
CA ASP A 47 -11.62 -1.95 11.94
C ASP A 47 -12.01 -3.23 11.18
N ILE A 48 -11.75 -4.41 11.78
CA ILE A 48 -12.16 -5.71 11.20
C ILE A 48 -13.70 -5.81 11.15
N TYR A 49 -14.39 -5.30 12.16
CA TYR A 49 -15.85 -5.27 12.19
C TYR A 49 -16.41 -4.46 11.03
N LEU A 50 -15.91 -3.24 10.82
CA LEU A 50 -16.29 -2.38 9.69
C LEU A 50 -15.96 -3.03 8.35
N ALA A 51 -14.77 -3.59 8.21
CA ALA A 51 -14.34 -4.24 6.97
C ALA A 51 -15.23 -5.43 6.60
N LEU A 52 -15.64 -6.21 7.59
CA LEU A 52 -16.53 -7.36 7.38
C LEU A 52 -17.94 -6.91 6.98
N ALA A 53 -18.49 -5.88 7.59
CA ALA A 53 -19.75 -5.26 7.20
C ALA A 53 -19.73 -4.72 5.76
N CYS A 54 -18.65 -4.01 5.38
CA CYS A 54 -18.45 -3.56 4.01
C CYS A 54 -18.35 -4.73 3.02
N GLY A 55 -17.74 -5.84 3.41
CA GLY A 55 -17.62 -7.03 2.60
C GLY A 55 -18.97 -7.75 2.35
N SER A 56 -19.96 -7.51 3.20
CA SER A 56 -21.35 -7.95 3.04
C SER A 56 -22.20 -7.00 2.19
N ALA A 57 -21.57 -5.96 1.62
CA ALA A 57 -22.22 -4.91 0.82
C ALA A 57 -23.31 -4.14 1.58
N GLU A 58 -23.19 -4.02 2.89
CA GLU A 58 -24.09 -3.21 3.70
C GLU A 58 -23.91 -1.74 3.35
N GLU A 59 -24.99 -1.09 2.91
CA GLU A 59 -24.96 0.27 2.37
C GLU A 59 -24.46 1.28 3.41
N GLU A 60 -24.89 1.17 4.66
CA GLU A 60 -24.48 2.09 5.71
C GLU A 60 -23.03 1.87 6.15
N ALA A 61 -22.54 0.62 6.10
CA ALA A 61 -21.12 0.32 6.32
C ALA A 61 -20.24 0.95 5.24
N LEU A 62 -20.65 0.89 3.97
CA LEU A 62 -19.94 1.53 2.86
C LEU A 62 -19.93 3.05 3.01
N ARG A 63 -21.05 3.68 3.36
CA ARG A 63 -21.12 5.13 3.63
C ARG A 63 -20.24 5.53 4.82
N THR A 64 -20.21 4.70 5.86
CA THR A 64 -19.37 4.92 7.03
C THR A 64 -17.89 4.80 6.68
N LEU A 65 -17.50 3.82 5.86
CA LEU A 65 -16.15 3.68 5.32
C LEU A 65 -15.73 4.92 4.53
N GLU A 66 -16.60 5.40 3.64
CA GLU A 66 -16.35 6.61 2.85
C GLU A 66 -16.17 7.84 3.76
N ARG A 67 -17.12 8.09 4.64
CA ARG A 67 -17.10 9.25 5.54
C ARG A 67 -15.87 9.29 6.45
N SER A 68 -15.46 8.12 6.97
CA SER A 68 -14.38 8.03 7.95
C SER A 68 -12.98 8.01 7.34
N HIS A 69 -12.82 7.46 6.14
CA HIS A 69 -11.49 7.16 5.59
C HIS A 69 -11.16 7.95 4.32
N PHE A 70 -12.15 8.32 3.50
CA PHE A 70 -11.91 8.99 2.22
C PHE A 70 -11.26 10.36 2.34
N PRO A 71 -11.57 11.22 3.32
CA PRO A 71 -10.88 12.51 3.44
C PRO A 71 -9.37 12.38 3.58
N MET A 72 -8.91 11.36 4.31
CA MET A 72 -7.48 11.06 4.46
C MET A 72 -6.88 10.53 3.14
N LEU A 73 -7.59 9.62 2.46
CA LEU A 73 -7.16 9.06 1.18
C LEU A 73 -7.13 10.14 0.09
N GLU A 74 -8.09 11.05 0.09
CA GLU A 74 -8.12 12.20 -0.83
C GLU A 74 -6.92 13.13 -0.63
N ALA A 75 -6.61 13.47 0.62
CA ALA A 75 -5.42 14.25 0.95
C ALA A 75 -4.13 13.54 0.51
N GLN A 76 -4.06 12.21 0.61
CA GLN A 76 -2.92 11.42 0.16
C GLN A 76 -2.77 11.47 -1.37
N LEU A 77 -3.85 11.24 -2.13
CA LEU A 77 -3.83 11.29 -3.59
C LEU A 77 -3.51 12.71 -4.11
N SER A 78 -4.07 13.74 -3.47
CA SER A 78 -3.79 15.15 -3.81
C SER A 78 -2.30 15.47 -3.64
N ARG A 79 -1.69 15.09 -2.53
CA ARG A 79 -0.24 15.24 -2.29
C ARG A 79 0.61 14.47 -3.32
N SER A 80 0.08 13.40 -3.87
CA SER A 80 0.73 12.59 -4.90
C SER A 80 0.54 13.12 -6.33
N GLY A 81 -0.12 14.29 -6.48
CA GLY A 81 -0.25 14.98 -7.76
C GLY A 81 -1.45 14.52 -8.62
N PHE A 82 -2.40 13.78 -8.06
CA PHE A 82 -3.65 13.45 -8.76
C PHE A 82 -4.61 14.64 -8.73
N ASP A 83 -5.15 15.00 -9.90
CA ASP A 83 -6.18 16.01 -10.01
C ASP A 83 -7.54 15.53 -9.44
N GLU A 84 -8.50 16.44 -9.31
CA GLU A 84 -9.81 16.13 -8.69
C GLU A 84 -10.57 15.05 -9.44
N SER A 85 -10.56 15.09 -10.79
CA SER A 85 -11.26 14.09 -11.59
C SER A 85 -10.65 12.71 -11.42
N ALA A 86 -9.31 12.61 -11.50
CA ALA A 86 -8.60 11.37 -11.30
C ALA A 86 -8.81 10.79 -9.89
N ARG A 87 -8.90 11.65 -8.86
CA ARG A 87 -9.19 11.19 -7.49
C ARG A 87 -10.58 10.56 -7.38
N LYS A 88 -11.61 11.21 -7.95
CA LYS A 88 -12.99 10.67 -7.97
C LYS A 88 -13.08 9.32 -8.67
N ASP A 89 -12.44 9.21 -9.83
CA ASP A 89 -12.38 7.94 -10.59
C ASP A 89 -11.67 6.84 -9.78
N VAL A 90 -10.55 7.16 -9.13
CA VAL A 90 -9.82 6.23 -8.27
C VAL A 90 -10.71 5.75 -7.13
N PHE A 91 -11.43 6.62 -6.43
CA PHE A 91 -12.28 6.22 -5.31
C PHE A 91 -13.41 5.30 -5.73
N GLN A 92 -14.11 5.64 -6.80
CA GLN A 92 -15.18 4.80 -7.32
C GLN A 92 -14.66 3.41 -7.68
N GLN A 93 -13.54 3.33 -8.35
CA GLN A 93 -12.93 2.07 -8.75
C GLN A 93 -12.38 1.28 -7.55
N VAL A 94 -11.82 1.95 -6.56
CA VAL A 94 -11.33 1.33 -5.32
C VAL A 94 -12.48 0.68 -4.56
N LEU A 95 -13.61 1.37 -4.37
CA LEU A 95 -14.79 0.81 -3.72
C LEU A 95 -15.29 -0.43 -4.46
N LEU A 96 -15.45 -0.33 -5.78
CA LEU A 96 -15.86 -1.47 -6.60
C LEU A 96 -14.89 -2.64 -6.46
N HIS A 97 -13.58 -2.38 -6.49
CA HIS A 97 -12.56 -3.41 -6.44
C HIS A 97 -12.42 -4.07 -5.06
N LEU A 98 -12.61 -3.28 -3.98
CA LEU A 98 -12.44 -3.77 -2.61
C LEU A 98 -13.73 -4.37 -2.05
N CYS A 99 -14.90 -3.78 -2.35
CA CYS A 99 -16.14 -4.11 -1.67
C CYS A 99 -17.16 -4.84 -2.56
N ALA A 100 -16.99 -4.83 -3.91
CA ALA A 100 -17.93 -5.48 -4.80
C ALA A 100 -17.46 -6.86 -5.29
N GLY A 101 -18.45 -7.69 -5.70
CA GLY A 101 -18.20 -9.01 -6.29
C GLY A 101 -18.39 -10.18 -5.33
N PRO A 102 -18.25 -11.41 -5.82
CA PRO A 102 -18.53 -12.62 -5.03
C PRO A 102 -17.50 -12.91 -3.94
N SER A 103 -16.34 -12.25 -3.99
CA SER A 103 -15.26 -12.37 -3.01
C SER A 103 -14.59 -11.00 -2.82
N PRO A 104 -15.23 -10.09 -2.05
CA PRO A 104 -14.72 -8.75 -1.83
C PRO A 104 -13.33 -8.77 -1.20
N ARG A 105 -12.40 -8.00 -1.77
CA ARG A 105 -11.01 -7.98 -1.27
C ARG A 105 -10.86 -7.38 0.12
N ILE A 106 -11.79 -6.53 0.55
CA ILE A 106 -11.80 -6.00 1.91
C ILE A 106 -11.88 -7.13 2.96
N LEU A 107 -12.45 -8.29 2.61
CA LEU A 107 -12.49 -9.47 3.46
C LEU A 107 -11.12 -10.16 3.65
N THR A 108 -10.06 -9.69 2.99
CA THR A 108 -8.68 -10.13 3.24
C THR A 108 -7.98 -9.28 4.30
N TYR A 109 -8.64 -8.23 4.81
CA TYR A 109 -8.09 -7.39 5.85
C TYR A 109 -8.04 -8.15 7.19
N ALA A 110 -6.82 -8.41 7.66
CA ALA A 110 -6.54 -9.23 8.85
C ALA A 110 -6.25 -8.43 10.12
N GLY A 111 -6.41 -7.12 10.12
CA GLY A 111 -6.16 -6.26 11.30
C GLY A 111 -4.69 -6.12 11.71
N ARG A 112 -3.73 -6.45 10.84
CA ARG A 112 -2.29 -6.31 11.13
C ARG A 112 -1.83 -4.87 11.21
N ALA A 113 -2.59 -3.94 10.68
CA ALA A 113 -2.44 -2.49 10.75
C ALA A 113 -3.82 -1.85 10.72
N SER A 114 -3.95 -0.52 10.96
CA SER A 114 -5.23 0.16 10.86
C SER A 114 -5.86 0.03 9.47
N LEU A 115 -7.18 -0.03 9.40
CA LEU A 115 -7.93 -0.08 8.13
C LEU A 115 -7.60 1.14 7.26
N ALA A 116 -7.39 2.30 7.87
CA ALA A 116 -6.96 3.52 7.20
C ALA A 116 -5.63 3.33 6.45
N SER A 117 -4.63 2.75 7.09
CA SER A 117 -3.32 2.47 6.48
C SER A 117 -3.44 1.45 5.36
N TRP A 118 -4.21 0.39 5.56
CA TRP A 118 -4.46 -0.65 4.56
C TRP A 118 -5.17 -0.09 3.33
N LEU A 119 -6.21 0.71 3.52
CA LEU A 119 -6.92 1.40 2.45
C LEU A 119 -6.02 2.39 1.71
N GLY A 120 -5.16 3.13 2.43
CA GLY A 120 -4.21 4.07 1.84
C GLY A 120 -3.29 3.39 0.83
N VAL A 121 -2.77 2.22 1.18
CA VAL A 121 -1.93 1.43 0.27
C VAL A 121 -2.71 0.87 -0.90
N ALA A 122 -3.87 0.28 -0.65
CA ALA A 122 -4.72 -0.26 -1.70
C ALA A 122 -5.12 0.83 -2.71
N THR A 123 -5.53 2.01 -2.22
CA THR A 123 -5.92 3.16 -3.02
C THR A 123 -4.75 3.70 -3.85
N MET A 124 -3.59 3.90 -3.23
CA MET A 124 -2.41 4.41 -3.95
C MET A 124 -1.94 3.44 -5.03
N ARG A 125 -1.91 2.15 -4.73
CA ARG A 125 -1.57 1.11 -5.71
C ARG A 125 -2.54 1.12 -6.89
N PHE A 126 -3.83 1.25 -6.61
CA PHE A 126 -4.87 1.30 -7.63
C PHE A 126 -4.74 2.57 -8.49
N ALA A 127 -4.53 3.73 -7.87
CA ALA A 127 -4.31 5.00 -8.55
C ALA A 127 -3.11 4.94 -9.50
N LEU A 128 -1.99 4.38 -9.05
CA LEU A 128 -0.80 4.19 -9.87
C LEU A 128 -1.05 3.21 -11.04
N GLN A 129 -1.83 2.16 -10.82
CA GLN A 129 -2.21 1.23 -11.87
C GLN A 129 -3.13 1.88 -12.91
N MET A 130 -4.09 2.71 -12.50
CA MET A 130 -4.94 3.49 -13.40
C MET A 130 -4.10 4.49 -14.22
N ALA A 131 -3.24 5.25 -13.57
CA ALA A 131 -2.35 6.20 -14.23
C ALA A 131 -1.40 5.50 -15.23
N SER A 132 -0.98 4.27 -14.95
CA SER A 132 -0.15 3.49 -15.88
C SER A 132 -0.96 2.93 -17.05
N LYS A 133 -2.23 2.56 -16.85
CA LYS A 133 -3.12 2.12 -17.93
C LYS A 133 -3.48 3.26 -18.88
N SER A 134 -3.74 4.45 -18.34
CA SER A 134 -4.05 5.65 -19.12
C SER A 134 -2.86 6.10 -20.01
N LYS A 135 -1.63 5.77 -19.61
CA LYS A 135 -0.38 6.05 -20.37
C LYS A 135 0.18 4.81 -21.09
N GLN A 136 -0.62 3.76 -21.29
CA GLN A 136 -0.24 2.53 -21.99
C GLN A 136 1.18 2.01 -21.66
N ASN A 137 1.63 1.93 -20.41
CA ASN A 137 2.94 1.32 -20.25
C ASN A 137 3.50 1.37 -18.83
N CYS A 138 3.31 0.41 -18.07
CA CYS A 138 4.15 -0.27 -17.08
C CYS A 138 3.25 -1.07 -16.13
N SER A 139 3.00 -2.31 -16.46
CA SER A 139 2.29 -3.21 -15.57
C SER A 139 3.20 -3.57 -14.40
N VAL A 140 2.83 -3.11 -13.20
CA VAL A 140 3.34 -3.68 -11.96
C VAL A 140 2.87 -5.13 -11.91
N PRO A 141 3.75 -6.12 -11.64
CA PRO A 141 3.35 -7.52 -11.54
C PRO A 141 2.21 -7.70 -10.53
N PRO A 142 1.20 -8.54 -10.83
CA PRO A 142 0.04 -8.76 -9.96
C PRO A 142 0.34 -9.51 -8.66
N ASP A 143 1.56 -10.02 -8.48
CA ASP A 143 1.89 -11.01 -7.45
C ASP A 143 2.38 -10.47 -6.10
N VAL A 144 2.27 -9.17 -5.84
CA VAL A 144 2.51 -8.67 -4.48
C VAL A 144 1.19 -8.65 -3.74
N THR A 145 0.93 -9.67 -2.96
CA THR A 145 -0.24 -9.80 -2.09
C THR A 145 -0.30 -8.60 -1.15
N ILE A 146 -1.49 -8.01 -0.97
CA ILE A 146 -1.73 -6.90 -0.04
C ILE A 146 -1.23 -7.25 1.37
N ASP A 147 -1.36 -8.52 1.77
CA ASP A 147 -0.90 -9.03 3.07
C ASP A 147 0.61 -8.93 3.31
N SER A 148 1.44 -8.95 2.25
CA SER A 148 2.88 -8.78 2.40
C SER A 148 3.32 -7.32 2.59
N LEU A 149 2.37 -6.38 2.49
CA LEU A 149 2.62 -4.94 2.55
C LEU A 149 2.12 -4.30 3.86
N VAL A 150 1.41 -5.06 4.69
CA VAL A 150 0.80 -4.54 5.91
C VAL A 150 1.59 -5.05 7.12
N CYS A 151 2.67 -4.39 7.46
CA CYS A 151 3.31 -4.52 8.77
C CYS A 151 3.40 -3.14 9.43
N GLY A 152 2.71 -3.00 10.55
CA GLY A 152 3.00 -2.00 11.58
C GLY A 152 2.00 -0.88 11.75
N ASP A 153 1.43 -0.85 12.95
CA ASP A 153 0.78 0.30 13.55
C ASP A 153 1.70 1.51 13.53
N SER A 154 1.34 2.50 12.75
CA SER A 154 1.99 3.80 12.87
C SER A 154 1.28 4.59 13.96
N SER A 155 1.75 4.49 15.21
CA SER A 155 1.36 5.46 16.24
C SER A 155 1.61 6.89 15.75
N PRO A 156 0.93 7.91 16.29
CA PRO A 156 1.20 9.31 15.94
C PRO A 156 2.70 9.67 16.00
N GLU A 157 3.41 9.08 16.95
CA GLU A 157 4.86 9.24 17.12
C GLU A 157 5.64 8.62 15.94
N VAL A 158 5.22 7.45 15.44
CA VAL A 158 5.81 6.81 14.26
C VAL A 158 5.54 7.64 12.99
N ARG A 159 4.37 8.25 12.86
CA ARG A 159 4.08 9.16 11.74
C ARG A 159 4.97 10.40 11.73
N VAL A 160 5.19 11.01 12.90
CA VAL A 160 6.16 12.12 13.05
C VAL A 160 7.58 11.65 12.77
N ALA A 161 7.97 10.48 13.24
CA ALA A 161 9.27 9.89 12.94
C ALA A 161 9.47 9.64 11.44
N ILE A 162 8.43 9.22 10.73
CA ILE A 162 8.43 9.01 9.29
C ILE A 162 8.56 10.33 8.52
N GLU A 163 7.82 11.37 8.91
CA GLU A 163 7.94 12.69 8.29
C GLU A 163 9.34 13.28 8.52
N ASN A 164 9.91 13.08 9.69
CA ASN A 164 11.28 13.48 10.01
C ASN A 164 12.34 12.65 9.25
N ALA A 165 12.06 11.38 8.95
CA ALA A 165 12.95 10.51 8.18
C ALA A 165 12.86 10.70 6.66
N ARG A 166 11.86 11.44 6.16
CA ARG A 166 11.64 11.64 4.72
C ARG A 166 12.83 12.27 3.99
N PRO A 167 13.47 13.36 4.49
CA PRO A 167 14.66 13.94 3.85
C PRO A 167 15.83 12.96 3.80
N GLN A 168 16.05 12.22 4.89
CA GLN A 168 17.11 11.21 4.99
C GLN A 168 16.87 10.07 4.00
N PHE A 169 15.61 9.64 3.88
CA PHE A 169 15.23 8.63 2.90
C PHE A 169 15.45 9.11 1.46
N GLN A 170 15.05 10.34 1.13
CA GLN A 170 15.29 10.92 -0.19
C GLN A 170 16.80 11.00 -0.51
N SER A 171 17.61 11.39 0.46
CA SER A 171 19.08 11.41 0.32
C SER A 171 19.63 10.00 0.11
N ALA A 172 19.18 9.02 0.88
CA ALA A 172 19.60 7.62 0.74
C ALA A 172 19.17 7.03 -0.60
N LEU A 173 17.98 7.38 -1.09
CA LEU A 173 17.48 6.95 -2.39
C LEU A 173 18.29 7.57 -3.53
N SER A 174 18.61 8.87 -3.46
CA SER A 174 19.46 9.53 -4.44
C SER A 174 20.82 8.84 -4.51
N SER A 175 21.46 8.63 -3.36
CA SER A 175 22.74 7.91 -3.27
C SER A 175 22.67 6.50 -3.85
N ALA A 176 21.57 5.77 -3.59
CA ALA A 176 21.37 4.43 -4.14
C ALA A 176 21.21 4.43 -5.66
N LEU A 177 20.54 5.45 -6.23
CA LEU A 177 20.39 5.61 -7.67
C LEU A 177 21.72 6.00 -8.35
N ASP A 178 22.51 6.87 -7.71
CA ASP A 178 23.82 7.28 -8.21
C ASP A 178 24.83 6.12 -8.21
N ALA A 179 24.68 5.19 -7.26
CA ALA A 179 25.51 3.99 -7.18
C ALA A 179 25.15 2.89 -8.19
N LEU A 180 24.02 3.03 -8.91
CA LEU A 180 23.62 2.03 -9.91
C LEU A 180 24.53 2.03 -11.13
N PRO A 181 24.79 0.87 -11.72
CA PRO A 181 25.39 0.76 -13.06
C PRO A 181 24.59 1.58 -14.08
N GLU A 182 25.27 2.18 -15.05
CA GLU A 182 24.64 3.00 -16.10
C GLU A 182 23.51 2.27 -16.85
N ARG A 183 23.72 0.98 -17.16
CA ARG A 183 22.68 0.14 -17.77
C ARG A 183 21.41 0.07 -16.93
N ASP A 184 21.54 -0.12 -15.62
CA ASP A 184 20.41 -0.31 -14.72
C ASP A 184 19.68 1.02 -14.51
N ARG A 185 20.40 2.13 -14.45
CA ARG A 185 19.84 3.49 -14.44
C ARG A 185 19.05 3.76 -15.74
N THR A 186 19.59 3.37 -16.89
CA THR A 186 18.92 3.48 -18.19
C THR A 186 17.63 2.67 -18.21
N LEU A 187 17.64 1.41 -17.73
CA LEU A 187 16.45 0.57 -17.65
C LEU A 187 15.36 1.20 -16.77
N LEU A 188 15.72 1.78 -15.62
CA LEU A 188 14.78 2.51 -14.78
C LEU A 188 14.22 3.74 -15.48
N ARG A 189 15.07 4.53 -16.16
CA ARG A 189 14.64 5.72 -16.91
C ARG A 189 13.64 5.35 -17.99
N LEU A 190 13.95 4.35 -18.82
CA LEU A 190 13.05 3.85 -19.87
C LEU A 190 11.70 3.41 -19.29
N CYS A 191 11.70 2.74 -18.13
CA CYS A 191 10.48 2.25 -17.51
C CYS A 191 9.67 3.37 -16.82
N PHE A 192 10.33 4.24 -16.01
CA PHE A 192 9.63 5.16 -15.10
C PHE A 192 9.47 6.57 -15.67
N VAL A 193 10.39 7.05 -16.49
CA VAL A 193 10.35 8.38 -17.10
C VAL A 193 9.75 8.33 -18.48
N ASP A 194 10.30 7.46 -19.35
CA ASP A 194 9.86 7.34 -20.75
C ASP A 194 8.60 6.47 -20.90
N GLY A 195 8.18 5.77 -19.82
CA GLY A 195 6.94 5.01 -19.76
C GLY A 195 6.90 3.78 -20.68
N LEU A 196 8.07 3.22 -21.04
CA LEU A 196 8.13 2.05 -21.91
C LEU A 196 7.64 0.78 -21.19
N THR A 197 6.91 -0.05 -21.92
CA THR A 197 6.49 -1.38 -21.42
C THR A 197 7.67 -2.31 -21.27
N ILE A 198 7.54 -3.29 -20.38
CA ILE A 198 8.51 -4.37 -20.22
C ILE A 198 8.73 -5.12 -21.55
N ASP A 199 7.67 -5.29 -22.35
CA ASP A 199 7.75 -5.89 -23.68
C ASP A 199 8.61 -5.06 -24.63
N ARG A 200 8.42 -3.74 -24.63
CA ARG A 200 9.21 -2.82 -25.44
C ARG A 200 10.68 -2.81 -25.03
N ILE A 201 10.93 -2.78 -23.71
CA ILE A 201 12.28 -2.86 -23.14
C ILE A 201 12.91 -4.21 -23.53
N GLY A 202 12.19 -5.35 -23.42
CA GLY A 202 12.66 -6.66 -23.84
C GLY A 202 13.05 -6.67 -25.32
N SER A 203 12.20 -6.10 -26.19
CA SER A 203 12.48 -6.00 -27.63
C SER A 203 13.69 -5.13 -27.93
N MET A 204 13.87 -3.98 -27.24
CA MET A 204 15.03 -3.09 -27.41
C MET A 204 16.36 -3.76 -27.04
N TYR A 205 16.34 -4.62 -26.02
CA TYR A 205 17.53 -5.35 -25.57
C TYR A 205 17.66 -6.75 -26.15
N GLY A 206 16.77 -7.16 -27.07
CA GLY A 206 16.79 -8.48 -27.70
C GLY A 206 16.55 -9.64 -26.73
N VAL A 207 15.78 -9.41 -25.66
CA VAL A 207 15.51 -10.42 -24.63
C VAL A 207 14.02 -10.66 -24.45
N HIS A 208 13.68 -11.83 -23.91
CA HIS A 208 12.29 -12.15 -23.58
C HIS A 208 11.77 -11.26 -22.46
N ARG A 209 10.45 -10.91 -22.49
CA ARG A 209 9.74 -10.12 -21.49
C ARG A 209 10.08 -10.53 -20.04
N ALA A 210 10.09 -11.84 -19.76
CA ALA A 210 10.40 -12.36 -18.42
C ALA A 210 11.81 -12.00 -17.94
N THR A 211 12.78 -11.91 -18.86
CA THR A 211 14.16 -11.50 -18.56
C THR A 211 14.22 -10.01 -18.21
N ALA A 212 13.57 -9.17 -19.02
CA ALA A 212 13.47 -7.72 -18.73
C ALA A 212 12.74 -7.45 -17.40
N ALA A 213 11.65 -8.17 -17.12
CA ALA A 213 10.94 -8.09 -15.84
C ALA A 213 11.85 -8.44 -14.65
N ARG A 214 12.65 -9.51 -14.77
CA ARG A 214 13.60 -9.94 -13.73
C ARG A 214 14.70 -8.92 -13.50
N TRP A 215 15.22 -8.30 -14.55
CA TRP A 215 16.19 -7.21 -14.41
C TRP A 215 15.65 -6.07 -13.60
N LEU A 216 14.45 -5.56 -13.93
CA LEU A 216 13.80 -4.48 -13.20
C LEU A 216 13.49 -4.87 -11.74
N ALA A 217 13.10 -6.12 -11.48
CA ALA A 217 12.88 -6.62 -10.12
C ALA A 217 14.19 -6.63 -9.31
N ASN A 218 15.27 -7.13 -9.88
CA ASN A 218 16.59 -7.17 -9.23
C ASN A 218 17.13 -5.77 -8.95
N ILE A 219 16.97 -4.83 -9.88
CA ILE A 219 17.38 -3.43 -9.70
C ILE A 219 16.62 -2.81 -8.53
N ARG A 220 15.28 -3.02 -8.46
CA ARG A 220 14.45 -2.51 -7.35
C ARG A 220 14.89 -3.09 -6.01
N GLU A 221 15.14 -4.40 -5.97
CA GLU A 221 15.61 -5.07 -4.75
C GLU A 221 16.99 -4.53 -4.32
N GLY A 222 17.90 -4.32 -5.28
CA GLY A 222 19.21 -3.73 -5.03
C GLY A 222 19.11 -2.32 -4.44
N ILE A 223 18.25 -1.46 -5.00
CA ILE A 223 17.99 -0.12 -4.48
C ILE A 223 17.47 -0.18 -3.04
N LEU A 224 16.48 -1.03 -2.77
CA LEU A 224 15.91 -1.17 -1.44
C LEU A 224 16.96 -1.61 -0.41
N LYS A 225 17.79 -2.59 -0.74
CA LYS A 225 18.88 -3.05 0.13
C LYS A 225 19.90 -1.95 0.39
N HIS A 226 20.25 -1.17 -0.63
CA HIS A 226 21.19 -0.08 -0.51
C HIS A 226 20.63 1.04 0.38
N VAL A 227 19.38 1.47 0.16
CA VAL A 227 18.69 2.44 1.00
C VAL A 227 18.60 1.95 2.44
N GLN A 228 18.24 0.67 2.66
CA GLN A 228 18.20 0.06 3.98
C GLN A 228 19.57 0.16 4.68
N THR A 229 20.64 -0.17 3.97
CA THR A 229 21.99 -0.12 4.53
C THR A 229 22.37 1.30 4.96
N ILE A 230 22.07 2.31 4.13
CA ILE A 230 22.34 3.72 4.47
C ILE A 230 21.49 4.15 5.67
N MET A 231 20.19 3.86 5.66
CA MET A 231 19.29 4.26 6.75
C MET A 231 19.67 3.64 8.09
N MET A 232 20.08 2.36 8.09
CA MET A 232 20.54 1.70 9.31
C MET A 232 21.92 2.22 9.78
N ARG A 233 22.86 2.42 8.85
CA ARG A 233 24.24 2.84 9.17
C ARG A 233 24.33 4.28 9.60
N ASP A 234 23.71 5.19 8.81
CA ASP A 234 23.93 6.63 8.92
C ASP A 234 22.88 7.31 9.81
N PHE A 235 21.69 6.72 9.92
CA PHE A 235 20.57 7.27 10.70
C PHE A 235 20.16 6.40 11.89
N GLY A 236 20.84 5.27 12.13
CA GLY A 236 20.62 4.43 13.30
C GLY A 236 19.25 3.73 13.37
N LEU A 237 18.52 3.67 12.26
CA LEU A 237 17.22 3.01 12.20
C LEU A 237 17.35 1.50 12.41
N ARG A 238 16.46 0.92 13.21
CA ARG A 238 16.37 -0.54 13.38
C ARG A 238 15.69 -1.16 12.15
N ALA A 239 15.97 -2.43 11.90
CA ALA A 239 15.37 -3.16 10.77
C ALA A 239 13.83 -3.11 10.77
N SER A 240 13.19 -3.24 11.95
CA SER A 240 11.73 -3.15 12.09
C SER A 240 11.15 -1.75 11.80
N GLU A 241 11.89 -0.70 12.17
CA GLU A 241 11.52 0.69 11.87
C GLU A 241 11.66 0.98 10.38
N PHE A 242 12.68 0.42 9.75
CA PHE A 242 12.89 0.51 8.32
C PHE A 242 11.83 -0.24 7.52
N GLU A 243 11.38 -1.42 7.96
CA GLU A 243 10.28 -2.15 7.32
C GLU A 243 8.97 -1.36 7.37
N SER A 244 8.69 -0.68 8.47
CA SER A 244 7.55 0.22 8.60
C SER A 244 7.68 1.45 7.66
N LEU A 245 8.90 1.98 7.51
CA LEU A 245 9.23 3.06 6.58
C LEU A 245 9.15 2.61 5.11
N ILE A 246 9.66 1.43 4.76
CA ILE A 246 9.58 0.88 3.39
C ILE A 246 8.15 0.78 2.92
N PHE A 247 7.23 0.43 3.79
CA PHE A 247 5.82 0.34 3.46
C PHE A 247 5.28 1.69 2.93
N LEU A 248 5.56 2.78 3.64
CA LEU A 248 5.20 4.14 3.22
C LEU A 248 5.98 4.60 1.99
N VAL A 249 7.21 4.18 1.89
CA VAL A 249 8.13 4.56 0.83
C VAL A 249 7.89 3.79 -0.46
N ARG A 250 7.42 2.55 -0.43
CA ARG A 250 7.07 1.82 -1.67
C ARG A 250 5.99 2.52 -2.47
N SER A 251 5.04 3.19 -1.82
CA SER A 251 4.06 4.03 -2.51
C SER A 251 4.69 5.33 -3.06
N GLU A 252 5.68 5.91 -2.36
CA GLU A 252 6.41 7.10 -2.79
C GLU A 252 7.61 6.79 -3.71
N LEU A 253 8.14 5.57 -3.67
CA LEU A 253 9.34 5.18 -4.44
C LEU A 253 9.10 5.33 -5.96
N GLN A 254 7.90 5.02 -6.44
CA GLN A 254 7.56 5.23 -7.85
C GLN A 254 7.47 6.71 -8.23
N LEU A 255 7.00 7.57 -7.32
CA LEU A 255 6.91 9.01 -7.53
C LEU A 255 8.29 9.67 -7.39
N SER A 256 9.07 9.21 -6.40
CA SER A 256 10.43 9.71 -6.17
C SER A 256 11.39 9.27 -7.28
N LEU A 257 11.27 8.06 -7.80
CA LEU A 257 12.04 7.60 -8.97
C LEU A 257 11.75 8.46 -10.20
N LYS A 258 10.49 8.81 -10.47
CA LYS A 258 10.15 9.74 -11.56
C LYS A 258 10.76 11.12 -11.37
N ARG A 259 10.77 11.63 -10.13
CA ARG A 259 11.29 12.96 -9.82
C ARG A 259 12.81 12.99 -9.93
N VAL A 260 13.51 12.02 -9.34
CA VAL A 260 15.00 11.99 -9.33
C VAL A 260 15.56 11.63 -10.70
N LEU A 261 14.99 10.65 -11.41
CA LEU A 261 15.45 10.25 -12.75
C LEU A 261 15.01 11.22 -13.87
N GLY A 262 13.94 12.01 -13.65
CA GLY A 262 13.46 13.00 -14.61
C GLY A 262 14.10 14.39 -14.45
N ALA A 263 14.84 14.64 -13.37
CA ALA A 263 15.57 15.88 -13.10
C ALA A 263 17.05 15.81 -13.54
N ALA A 264 17.52 14.66 -13.98
CA ALA A 264 18.85 14.43 -14.56
C ALA A 264 18.73 14.22 -16.08
#